data_30233e52efcc97def23dee2517eeb6b2
#
_entry.id   30233e52efcc97def23dee2517eeb6b2
#
_cell.length_a   1.000
_cell.length_b   1.000
_cell.length_c   1.000
_cell.angle_alpha   90.00
_cell.angle_beta   90.00
_cell.angle_gamma   90.00
#
_symmetry.space_group_name_H-M   'P 1'
#
loop_
_entity.id
_entity.type
_entity.pdbx_description
1 polymer ?
#
loop_
_entity_poly.entity_id
_entity_poly.type
_entity_poly.pdbx_seq_one_letter_code
_entity_poly.pdbx_strand_id
1 'polypeptide(L)'
;MYFIDVQGTLISDSDKSPINGACELIDTLNSKLIPYVIITNNTKIKSDEFLQTLRDKGLAIKDGAYLDPFCVLNEIISPCNVALFGAKEFVQTMQDIGYTQDIKDPKAILIASWDKFSFDDFALINELALKGVKIIAMHETSIYKKNGRLYPGVGAIASMISYSTGAKFSSVGKPSLGFYTAALELLKQQNPKAEFKDITIISDDATGDLYGAKELNMSTALVLSGKIDKSSTANLNRDKIDNIYDDVSKIWEILR
;
A
#
# COMPACT_ATOMS: atom_id res chain seq x y z
N MET A 1 -6.29 12.23 13.74
CA MET A 1 -5.14 11.35 13.47
C MET A 1 -5.13 11.00 11.99
N TYR A 2 -3.98 10.59 11.40
CA TYR A 2 -3.89 10.42 9.95
C TYR A 2 -3.22 9.12 9.54
N PHE A 3 -3.78 8.47 8.51
CA PHE A 3 -3.04 7.58 7.60
C PHE A 3 -2.79 8.35 6.32
N ILE A 4 -1.53 8.37 5.83
CA ILE A 4 -1.15 9.18 4.68
C ILE A 4 -0.44 8.29 3.67
N ASP A 5 -1.02 8.18 2.48
CA ASP A 5 -0.38 7.49 1.36
C ASP A 5 0.85 8.25 0.86
N VAL A 6 1.70 7.59 0.10
CA VAL A 6 2.99 8.13 -0.35
C VAL A 6 2.91 8.60 -1.80
N GLN A 7 2.66 7.67 -2.74
CA GLN A 7 2.77 7.98 -4.16
C GLN A 7 1.54 8.71 -4.68
N GLY A 8 1.74 9.84 -5.38
CA GLY A 8 0.65 10.71 -5.80
C GLY A 8 0.07 11.56 -4.67
N THR A 9 0.50 11.34 -3.43
CA THR A 9 0.01 12.03 -2.22
C THR A 9 1.09 12.88 -1.56
N LEU A 10 2.22 12.30 -1.17
CA LEU A 10 3.37 13.01 -0.58
C LEU A 10 4.48 13.23 -1.58
N ILE A 11 4.67 12.31 -2.52
CA ILE A 11 5.65 12.41 -3.60
C ILE A 11 5.00 12.19 -4.95
N SER A 12 5.49 12.89 -5.96
CA SER A 12 5.04 12.78 -7.35
C SER A 12 5.31 11.39 -7.93
N ASP A 13 4.40 10.89 -8.76
CA ASP A 13 4.58 9.62 -9.48
C ASP A 13 5.67 9.71 -10.55
N SER A 14 5.88 10.88 -11.14
CA SER A 14 6.77 11.08 -12.29
C SER A 14 8.24 11.14 -11.90
N ASP A 15 8.61 12.04 -10.99
CA ASP A 15 10.00 12.37 -10.64
C ASP A 15 10.35 12.08 -9.18
N LYS A 16 9.35 11.58 -8.42
CA LYS A 16 9.47 11.28 -6.99
C LYS A 16 9.88 12.49 -6.13
N SER A 17 9.66 13.70 -6.61
CA SER A 17 9.82 14.92 -5.80
C SER A 17 8.68 15.07 -4.78
N PRO A 18 8.88 15.74 -3.64
CA PRO A 18 7.79 16.06 -2.72
C PRO A 18 6.71 16.91 -3.42
N ILE A 19 5.46 16.55 -3.18
CA ILE A 19 4.29 17.34 -3.62
C ILE A 19 4.21 18.59 -2.75
N ASN A 20 3.67 19.67 -3.32
CA ASN A 20 3.50 20.95 -2.64
C ASN A 20 2.79 20.77 -1.28
N GLY A 21 3.38 21.30 -0.22
CA GLY A 21 2.88 21.19 1.16
C GLY A 21 3.16 19.87 1.88
N ALA A 22 3.81 18.89 1.23
CA ALA A 22 4.04 17.58 1.84
C ALA A 22 5.03 17.64 3.01
N CYS A 23 6.15 18.34 2.87
CA CYS A 23 7.12 18.50 3.94
C CYS A 23 6.51 19.32 5.09
N GLU A 24 5.85 20.42 4.78
CA GLU A 24 5.19 21.29 5.75
C GLU A 24 4.06 20.56 6.51
N LEU A 25 3.33 19.67 5.85
CA LEU A 25 2.32 18.84 6.49
C LEU A 25 2.97 17.94 7.54
N ILE A 26 4.02 17.20 7.18
CA ILE A 26 4.72 16.28 8.11
C ILE A 26 5.32 17.08 9.28
N ASP A 27 5.97 18.21 9.02
CA ASP A 27 6.53 19.09 10.06
C ASP A 27 5.45 19.62 11.01
N THR A 28 4.28 19.98 10.47
CA THR A 28 3.14 20.44 11.27
C THR A 28 2.58 19.32 12.14
N LEU A 29 2.40 18.12 11.61
CA LEU A 29 1.98 16.95 12.38
C LEU A 29 2.96 16.65 13.52
N ASN A 30 4.27 16.75 13.22
CA ASN A 30 5.32 16.54 14.22
C ASN A 30 5.31 17.59 15.32
N SER A 31 5.26 18.87 14.96
CA SER A 31 5.32 19.99 15.92
C SER A 31 4.08 20.08 16.80
N LYS A 32 2.90 19.75 16.26
CA LYS A 32 1.63 19.73 17.00
C LYS A 32 1.36 18.39 17.69
N LEU A 33 2.28 17.42 17.60
CA LEU A 33 2.15 16.07 18.17
C LEU A 33 0.87 15.35 17.70
N ILE A 34 0.44 15.62 16.47
CA ILE A 34 -0.72 14.94 15.87
C ILE A 34 -0.28 13.55 15.41
N PRO A 35 -0.90 12.45 15.90
CA PRO A 35 -0.52 11.10 15.52
C PRO A 35 -0.78 10.81 14.05
N TYR A 36 0.17 10.15 13.38
CA TYR A 36 0.06 9.73 11.98
C TYR A 36 0.88 8.48 11.69
N VAL A 37 0.50 7.78 10.64
CA VAL A 37 1.29 6.70 10.01
C VAL A 37 1.31 6.91 8.51
N ILE A 38 2.50 6.89 7.94
CA ILE A 38 2.70 6.86 6.49
C ILE A 38 2.49 5.43 6.01
N ILE A 39 1.59 5.24 5.06
CA ILE A 39 1.20 3.93 4.53
C ILE A 39 1.45 3.84 3.03
N THR A 40 2.03 2.76 2.55
CA THR A 40 2.32 2.59 1.12
C THR A 40 2.24 1.12 0.70
N ASN A 41 1.97 0.87 -0.58
CA ASN A 41 2.09 -0.45 -1.21
C ASN A 41 3.48 -0.64 -1.87
N ASN A 42 4.55 -0.10 -1.25
CA ASN A 42 5.92 -0.38 -1.70
C ASN A 42 6.23 -1.87 -1.62
N THR A 43 6.64 -2.45 -2.75
CA THR A 43 7.04 -3.86 -2.87
C THR A 43 8.35 -4.02 -3.66
N LYS A 44 9.15 -2.98 -3.80
CA LYS A 44 10.35 -2.97 -4.64
C LYS A 44 11.63 -2.63 -3.90
N ILE A 45 11.52 -1.92 -2.80
CA ILE A 45 12.66 -1.41 -2.02
C ILE A 45 12.41 -1.82 -0.56
N LYS A 46 13.44 -2.22 0.17
CA LYS A 46 13.33 -2.54 1.60
C LYS A 46 12.69 -1.39 2.37
N SER A 47 11.92 -1.72 3.40
CA SER A 47 11.14 -0.74 4.16
C SER A 47 11.99 0.39 4.75
N ASP A 48 13.15 0.06 5.32
CA ASP A 48 14.08 1.01 5.90
C ASP A 48 14.74 1.90 4.85
N GLU A 49 15.16 1.33 3.72
CA GLU A 49 15.74 2.08 2.59
C GLU A 49 14.71 3.01 1.94
N PHE A 50 13.46 2.56 1.79
CA PHE A 50 12.41 3.41 1.23
C PHE A 50 12.03 4.54 2.20
N LEU A 51 11.90 4.26 3.49
CA LEU A 51 11.69 5.29 4.52
C LEU A 51 12.82 6.32 4.52
N GLN A 52 14.08 5.86 4.43
CA GLN A 52 15.22 6.77 4.36
C GLN A 52 15.17 7.64 3.09
N THR A 53 14.80 7.05 1.94
CA THR A 53 14.61 7.82 0.69
C THR A 53 13.57 8.93 0.84
N LEU A 54 12.48 8.70 1.58
CA LEU A 54 11.47 9.73 1.87
C LEU A 54 12.04 10.83 2.78
N ARG A 55 12.81 10.46 3.80
CA ARG A 55 13.48 11.41 4.70
C ARG A 55 14.51 12.28 3.97
N ASP A 56 15.30 11.70 3.09
CA ASP A 56 16.29 12.41 2.27
C ASP A 56 15.64 13.45 1.34
N LYS A 57 14.36 13.27 1.04
CA LYS A 57 13.55 14.25 0.28
C LYS A 57 12.93 15.36 1.15
N GLY A 58 13.23 15.39 2.44
CA GLY A 58 12.74 16.40 3.38
C GLY A 58 11.46 16.02 4.13
N LEU A 59 10.93 14.81 3.96
CA LEU A 59 9.79 14.33 4.74
C LEU A 59 10.28 13.82 6.10
N ALA A 60 10.17 14.64 7.15
CA ALA A 60 10.66 14.35 8.51
C ALA A 60 9.81 13.27 9.24
N ILE A 61 9.66 12.10 8.61
CA ILE A 61 8.85 10.99 9.12
C ILE A 61 9.49 10.42 10.39
N LYS A 62 8.71 10.34 11.47
CA LYS A 62 9.15 9.77 12.76
C LYS A 62 9.43 8.27 12.67
N ASP A 63 10.28 7.78 13.56
CA ASP A 63 10.42 6.34 13.77
C ASP A 63 9.09 5.75 14.26
N GLY A 64 8.75 4.55 13.78
CA GLY A 64 7.46 3.90 14.08
C GLY A 64 6.23 4.51 13.39
N ALA A 65 6.39 5.50 12.50
CA ALA A 65 5.29 6.12 11.76
C ALA A 65 5.28 5.75 10.27
N TYR A 66 5.74 4.55 9.92
CA TYR A 66 5.78 4.04 8.54
C TYR A 66 5.37 2.58 8.49
N LEU A 67 4.58 2.23 7.47
CA LEU A 67 4.15 0.86 7.21
C LEU A 67 4.06 0.57 5.71
N ASP A 68 4.60 -0.58 5.30
CA ASP A 68 4.45 -1.15 3.97
C ASP A 68 4.18 -2.67 4.04
N PRO A 69 3.92 -3.34 2.90
CA PRO A 69 3.64 -4.77 2.87
C PRO A 69 4.74 -5.66 3.44
N PHE A 70 6.00 -5.28 3.38
CA PHE A 70 7.08 -6.07 3.96
C PHE A 70 7.04 -6.10 5.49
N CYS A 71 6.67 -4.96 6.12
CA CYS A 71 6.48 -4.89 7.56
C CYS A 71 5.40 -5.89 8.01
N VAL A 72 4.24 -5.90 7.33
CA VAL A 72 3.12 -6.81 7.66
C VAL A 72 3.45 -8.25 7.31
N LEU A 73 4.16 -8.52 6.21
CA LEU A 73 4.55 -9.86 5.80
C LEU A 73 5.39 -10.55 6.89
N ASN A 74 6.34 -9.85 7.48
CA ASN A 74 7.22 -10.39 8.51
C ASN A 74 6.47 -10.84 9.78
N GLU A 75 5.29 -10.27 10.06
CA GLU A 75 4.44 -10.69 11.16
C GLU A 75 3.64 -11.97 10.83
N ILE A 76 3.40 -12.23 9.54
CA ILE A 76 2.59 -13.37 9.07
C ILE A 76 3.43 -14.60 8.79
N ILE A 77 4.60 -14.41 8.17
CA ILE A 77 5.51 -15.47 7.80
C ILE A 77 6.96 -15.00 7.92
N SER A 78 7.74 -15.66 8.77
CA SER A 78 9.18 -15.40 8.88
C SER A 78 9.92 -15.84 7.61
N PRO A 79 11.13 -15.28 7.32
CA PRO A 79 11.95 -15.68 6.19
C PRO A 79 12.08 -17.19 6.05
N CYS A 80 11.74 -17.71 4.88
CA CYS A 80 11.73 -19.13 4.55
C CYS A 80 11.72 -19.32 3.03
N ASN A 81 11.59 -20.57 2.57
CA ASN A 81 11.41 -20.91 1.16
C ASN A 81 10.00 -20.53 0.69
N VAL A 82 9.90 -19.73 -0.34
CA VAL A 82 8.66 -19.22 -0.91
C VAL A 82 8.71 -19.17 -2.44
N ALA A 83 7.57 -19.30 -3.10
CA ALA A 83 7.46 -19.07 -4.53
C ALA A 83 7.17 -17.58 -4.77
N LEU A 84 8.14 -16.87 -5.34
CA LEU A 84 8.06 -15.43 -5.58
C LEU A 84 7.62 -15.15 -7.03
N PHE A 85 6.54 -14.42 -7.19
CA PHE A 85 5.99 -13.98 -8.47
C PHE A 85 5.83 -12.45 -8.46
N GLY A 86 6.66 -11.76 -9.23
CA GLY A 86 6.67 -10.31 -9.30
C GLY A 86 7.85 -9.77 -10.10
N ALA A 87 8.01 -8.45 -10.10
CA ALA A 87 9.13 -7.80 -10.76
C ALA A 87 10.48 -8.22 -10.14
N LYS A 88 11.57 -8.07 -10.91
CA LYS A 88 12.92 -8.45 -10.43
C LYS A 88 13.31 -7.75 -9.13
N GLU A 89 12.93 -6.49 -9.00
CA GLU A 89 13.18 -5.68 -7.81
C GLU A 89 12.49 -6.28 -6.57
N PHE A 90 11.25 -6.76 -6.71
CA PHE A 90 10.56 -7.47 -5.65
C PHE A 90 11.29 -8.75 -5.25
N VAL A 91 11.64 -9.58 -6.23
CA VAL A 91 12.33 -10.85 -5.97
C VAL A 91 13.67 -10.60 -5.26
N GLN A 92 14.44 -9.61 -5.72
CA GLN A 92 15.71 -9.23 -5.09
C GLN A 92 15.50 -8.75 -3.65
N THR A 93 14.55 -7.84 -3.42
CA THR A 93 14.23 -7.34 -2.08
C THR A 93 13.84 -8.48 -1.14
N MET A 94 13.02 -9.43 -1.60
CA MET A 94 12.64 -10.60 -0.80
C MET A 94 13.85 -11.45 -0.41
N GLN A 95 14.79 -11.67 -1.34
CA GLN A 95 16.03 -12.39 -1.07
C GLN A 95 16.91 -11.63 -0.06
N ASP A 96 17.03 -10.32 -0.22
CA ASP A 96 17.83 -9.45 0.66
C ASP A 96 17.29 -9.39 2.10
N ILE A 97 15.99 -9.61 2.29
CA ILE A 97 15.36 -9.71 3.62
C ILE A 97 15.23 -11.17 4.12
N GLY A 98 15.90 -12.12 3.43
CA GLY A 98 16.13 -13.48 3.91
C GLY A 98 15.16 -14.55 3.40
N TYR A 99 14.23 -14.24 2.49
CA TYR A 99 13.40 -15.27 1.83
C TYR A 99 14.17 -15.92 0.68
N THR A 100 13.93 -17.21 0.47
CA THR A 100 14.58 -17.97 -0.61
C THR A 100 13.54 -18.37 -1.67
N GLN A 101 13.85 -18.09 -2.94
CA GLN A 101 13.02 -18.55 -4.05
C GLN A 101 13.03 -20.08 -4.14
N ASP A 102 11.86 -20.68 -4.01
CA ASP A 102 11.66 -22.12 -4.18
C ASP A 102 10.28 -22.37 -4.80
N ILE A 103 10.24 -23.06 -5.94
CA ILE A 103 9.00 -23.43 -6.63
C ILE A 103 8.67 -24.92 -6.47
N LYS A 104 9.54 -25.70 -5.82
CA LYS A 104 9.34 -27.16 -5.63
C LYS A 104 8.59 -27.48 -4.35
N ASP A 105 8.98 -26.84 -3.23
CA ASP A 105 8.37 -27.03 -1.91
C ASP A 105 8.28 -25.68 -1.16
N PRO A 106 7.56 -24.68 -1.69
CA PRO A 106 7.43 -23.39 -1.03
C PRO A 106 6.44 -23.44 0.13
N LYS A 107 6.69 -22.65 1.18
CA LYS A 107 5.76 -22.48 2.31
C LYS A 107 4.60 -21.53 1.97
N ALA A 108 4.81 -20.63 1.02
CA ALA A 108 3.80 -19.70 0.51
C ALA A 108 4.11 -19.30 -0.93
N ILE A 109 3.08 -18.85 -1.64
CA ILE A 109 3.15 -18.16 -2.93
C ILE A 109 3.00 -16.66 -2.63
N LEU A 110 4.01 -15.86 -2.99
CA LEU A 110 3.97 -14.41 -2.82
C LEU A 110 3.80 -13.75 -4.20
N ILE A 111 2.75 -12.95 -4.35
CA ILE A 111 2.42 -12.29 -5.62
C ILE A 111 2.53 -10.79 -5.45
N ALA A 112 3.41 -10.15 -6.23
CA ALA A 112 3.60 -8.71 -6.31
C ALA A 112 3.34 -8.17 -7.72
N SER A 113 3.27 -6.84 -7.87
CA SER A 113 3.02 -6.20 -9.17
C SER A 113 4.09 -6.52 -10.21
N TRP A 114 3.64 -6.96 -11.38
CA TRP A 114 4.50 -7.16 -12.54
C TRP A 114 3.68 -7.09 -13.83
N ASP A 115 4.18 -6.41 -14.84
CA ASP A 115 3.53 -6.27 -16.16
C ASP A 115 4.00 -7.31 -17.19
N LYS A 116 4.81 -8.29 -16.76
CA LYS A 116 5.39 -9.33 -17.62
C LYS A 116 5.03 -10.75 -17.19
N PHE A 117 3.96 -10.92 -16.41
CA PHE A 117 3.44 -12.25 -16.11
C PHE A 117 3.14 -13.01 -17.40
N SER A 118 3.60 -14.25 -17.48
CA SER A 118 3.26 -15.21 -18.54
C SER A 118 2.11 -16.12 -18.10
N PHE A 119 1.48 -16.79 -19.05
CA PHE A 119 0.50 -17.84 -18.73
C PHE A 119 1.15 -19.03 -18.00
N ASP A 120 2.44 -19.29 -18.26
CA ASP A 120 3.19 -20.34 -17.54
C ASP A 120 3.39 -19.97 -16.05
N ASP A 121 3.58 -18.69 -15.72
CA ASP A 121 3.59 -18.25 -14.31
C ASP A 121 2.24 -18.52 -13.66
N PHE A 122 1.14 -18.20 -14.32
CA PHE A 122 -0.20 -18.48 -13.79
C PHE A 122 -0.50 -19.97 -13.65
N ALA A 123 -0.03 -20.80 -14.60
CA ALA A 123 -0.15 -22.25 -14.51
C ALA A 123 0.59 -22.78 -13.27
N LEU A 124 1.83 -22.34 -13.07
CA LEU A 124 2.63 -22.73 -11.91
C LEU A 124 2.00 -22.29 -10.58
N ILE A 125 1.50 -21.04 -10.51
CA ILE A 125 0.77 -20.54 -9.34
C ILE A 125 -0.45 -21.42 -9.05
N ASN A 126 -1.25 -21.77 -10.08
CA ASN A 126 -2.41 -22.64 -9.94
C ASN A 126 -2.01 -24.03 -9.42
N GLU A 127 -0.97 -24.63 -9.98
CA GLU A 127 -0.47 -25.95 -9.56
C GLU A 127 -0.04 -25.96 -8.08
N LEU A 128 0.66 -24.93 -7.63
CA LEU A 128 1.07 -24.75 -6.23
C LEU A 128 -0.15 -24.53 -5.32
N ALA A 129 -1.09 -23.68 -5.74
CA ALA A 129 -2.31 -23.41 -4.98
C ALA A 129 -3.19 -24.66 -4.83
N LEU A 130 -3.33 -25.48 -5.89
CA LEU A 130 -4.05 -26.77 -5.85
C LEU A 130 -3.38 -27.80 -4.95
N LYS A 131 -2.07 -27.71 -4.71
CA LYS A 131 -1.35 -28.50 -3.71
C LYS A 131 -1.55 -28.00 -2.28
N GLY A 132 -2.32 -26.92 -2.08
CA GLY A 132 -2.61 -26.34 -0.78
C GLY A 132 -1.58 -25.32 -0.28
N VAL A 133 -0.66 -24.86 -1.14
CA VAL A 133 0.29 -23.81 -0.78
C VAL A 133 -0.46 -22.49 -0.59
N LYS A 134 -0.23 -21.79 0.52
CA LYS A 134 -0.90 -20.52 0.86
C LYS A 134 -0.54 -19.42 -0.14
N ILE A 135 -1.55 -18.66 -0.57
CA ILE A 135 -1.36 -17.48 -1.44
C ILE A 135 -1.35 -16.23 -0.58
N ILE A 136 -0.32 -15.40 -0.73
CA ILE A 136 -0.18 -14.10 -0.09
C ILE A 136 0.00 -13.05 -1.21
N ALA A 137 -0.99 -12.19 -1.37
CA ALA A 137 -0.93 -11.03 -2.23
C ALA A 137 -0.20 -9.89 -1.51
N MET A 138 0.81 -9.29 -2.13
CA MET A 138 1.53 -8.18 -1.50
C MET A 138 0.66 -6.92 -1.33
N HIS A 139 -0.42 -6.79 -2.11
CA HIS A 139 -1.50 -5.81 -1.92
C HIS A 139 -2.75 -6.23 -2.71
N GLU A 140 -3.89 -5.55 -2.48
CA GLU A 140 -5.17 -5.89 -3.14
C GLU A 140 -5.60 -4.88 -4.22
N THR A 141 -4.68 -4.11 -4.76
CA THR A 141 -5.00 -3.18 -5.85
C THR A 141 -5.61 -3.94 -7.04
N SER A 142 -6.76 -3.48 -7.51
CA SER A 142 -7.47 -4.11 -8.63
C SER A 142 -6.84 -3.76 -9.98
N ILE A 143 -6.37 -2.52 -10.12
CA ILE A 143 -5.80 -1.99 -11.37
C ILE A 143 -4.66 -1.02 -11.05
N TYR A 144 -3.65 -0.96 -11.91
CA TYR A 144 -2.61 0.08 -11.83
C TYR A 144 -2.27 0.64 -13.21
N LYS A 145 -1.82 1.89 -13.24
CA LYS A 145 -1.43 2.59 -14.48
C LYS A 145 0.09 2.58 -14.63
N LYS A 146 0.57 2.22 -15.83
CA LYS A 146 1.99 2.28 -16.20
C LYS A 146 2.11 2.66 -17.68
N ASN A 147 2.89 3.69 -17.99
CA ASN A 147 3.11 4.16 -19.36
C ASN A 147 1.79 4.40 -20.14
N GLY A 148 0.81 5.03 -19.48
CA GLY A 148 -0.49 5.36 -20.07
C GLY A 148 -1.46 4.18 -20.24
N ARG A 149 -1.05 2.93 -19.89
CA ARG A 149 -1.89 1.72 -19.97
C ARG A 149 -2.34 1.26 -18.59
N LEU A 150 -3.51 0.62 -18.54
CA LEU A 150 -4.07 0.02 -17.33
C LEU A 150 -3.76 -1.47 -17.31
N TYR A 151 -3.16 -1.93 -16.22
CA TYR A 151 -2.81 -3.34 -15.99
C TYR A 151 -3.59 -3.91 -14.81
N PRO A 152 -3.90 -5.23 -14.81
CA PRO A 152 -4.43 -5.88 -13.62
C PRO A 152 -3.50 -5.70 -12.43
N GLY A 153 -4.05 -5.29 -11.30
CA GLY A 153 -3.32 -5.24 -10.05
C GLY A 153 -3.16 -6.61 -9.40
N VAL A 154 -2.41 -6.67 -8.30
CA VAL A 154 -2.14 -7.94 -7.60
C VAL A 154 -3.43 -8.56 -7.06
N GLY A 155 -4.37 -7.75 -6.57
CA GLY A 155 -5.69 -8.24 -6.12
C GLY A 155 -6.48 -8.89 -7.25
N ALA A 156 -6.45 -8.34 -8.47
CA ALA A 156 -7.10 -8.94 -9.64
C ALA A 156 -6.45 -10.29 -10.01
N ILE A 157 -5.11 -10.37 -9.98
CA ILE A 157 -4.37 -11.61 -10.26
C ILE A 157 -4.69 -12.66 -9.19
N ALA A 158 -4.62 -12.31 -7.90
CA ALA A 158 -4.92 -13.21 -6.81
C ALA A 158 -6.38 -13.71 -6.87
N SER A 159 -7.32 -12.83 -7.25
CA SER A 159 -8.74 -13.20 -7.47
C SER A 159 -8.90 -14.16 -8.64
N MET A 160 -8.18 -13.97 -9.74
CA MET A 160 -8.17 -14.90 -10.88
C MET A 160 -7.68 -16.29 -10.45
N ILE A 161 -6.58 -16.38 -9.69
CA ILE A 161 -6.05 -17.63 -9.15
C ILE A 161 -7.05 -18.28 -8.18
N SER A 162 -7.64 -17.47 -7.28
CA SER A 162 -8.67 -17.93 -6.34
C SER A 162 -9.90 -18.51 -7.08
N TYR A 163 -10.34 -17.84 -8.14
CA TYR A 163 -11.46 -18.30 -8.98
C TYR A 163 -11.14 -19.63 -9.68
N SER A 164 -9.93 -19.76 -10.23
CA SER A 164 -9.54 -20.96 -11.00
C SER A 164 -9.26 -22.19 -10.10
N THR A 165 -8.80 -21.99 -8.87
CA THR A 165 -8.35 -23.08 -7.98
C THR A 165 -9.27 -23.33 -6.79
N GLY A 166 -10.17 -22.41 -6.46
CA GLY A 166 -10.93 -22.41 -5.21
C GLY A 166 -10.09 -22.05 -3.96
N ALA A 167 -8.78 -21.83 -4.09
CA ALA A 167 -7.93 -21.46 -2.99
C ALA A 167 -8.21 -20.00 -2.55
N LYS A 168 -8.20 -19.76 -1.24
CA LYS A 168 -8.28 -18.39 -0.70
C LYS A 168 -6.90 -17.77 -0.67
N PHE A 169 -6.84 -16.46 -0.80
CA PHE A 169 -5.62 -15.69 -0.56
C PHE A 169 -5.77 -14.74 0.64
N SER A 170 -4.66 -14.36 1.23
CA SER A 170 -4.54 -13.25 2.17
C SER A 170 -3.75 -12.12 1.53
N SER A 171 -3.86 -10.90 2.07
CA SER A 171 -3.11 -9.75 1.60
C SER A 171 -2.41 -9.03 2.74
N VAL A 172 -1.19 -8.55 2.47
CA VAL A 172 -0.35 -7.82 3.42
C VAL A 172 -0.22 -6.33 3.11
N GLY A 173 -0.94 -5.84 2.10
CA GLY A 173 -0.95 -4.43 1.71
C GLY A 173 -2.35 -3.83 1.67
N LYS A 174 -2.44 -2.54 1.33
CA LYS A 174 -3.72 -1.83 1.16
C LYS A 174 -4.55 -2.46 0.03
N PRO A 175 -5.87 -2.47 0.13
CA PRO A 175 -6.74 -2.00 1.22
C PRO A 175 -7.11 -3.09 2.25
N SER A 176 -6.30 -4.13 2.46
CA SER A 176 -6.68 -5.22 3.36
C SER A 176 -6.89 -4.76 4.81
N LEU A 177 -7.87 -5.38 5.48
CA LEU A 177 -8.13 -5.13 6.90
C LEU A 177 -6.88 -5.40 7.75
N GLY A 178 -6.12 -6.46 7.44
CA GLY A 178 -4.87 -6.78 8.15
C GLY A 178 -3.86 -5.65 8.10
N PHE A 179 -3.68 -5.03 6.92
CA PHE A 179 -2.79 -3.89 6.76
C PHE A 179 -3.24 -2.67 7.58
N TYR A 180 -4.53 -2.30 7.50
CA TYR A 180 -5.03 -1.16 8.29
C TYR A 180 -5.02 -1.43 9.79
N THR A 181 -5.21 -2.69 10.21
CA THR A 181 -5.06 -3.08 11.62
C THR A 181 -3.60 -2.89 12.09
N ALA A 182 -2.62 -3.33 11.33
CA ALA A 182 -1.20 -3.09 11.64
C ALA A 182 -0.88 -1.59 11.70
N ALA A 183 -1.42 -0.79 10.76
CA ALA A 183 -1.27 0.66 10.79
C ALA A 183 -1.91 1.29 12.06
N LEU A 184 -3.08 0.79 12.48
CA LEU A 184 -3.74 1.23 13.72
C LEU A 184 -2.89 0.90 14.95
N GLU A 185 -2.25 -0.27 15.01
CA GLU A 185 -1.37 -0.62 16.13
C GLU A 185 -0.15 0.31 16.23
N LEU A 186 0.44 0.73 15.10
CA LEU A 186 1.49 1.76 15.09
C LEU A 186 0.95 3.12 15.58
N LEU A 187 -0.27 3.46 15.19
CA LEU A 187 -0.92 4.71 15.66
C LEU A 187 -1.22 4.68 17.15
N LYS A 188 -1.59 3.52 17.71
CA LYS A 188 -1.81 3.33 19.15
C LYS A 188 -0.53 3.51 19.98
N GLN A 189 0.65 3.31 19.41
CA GLN A 189 1.90 3.65 20.09
C GLN A 189 2.05 5.17 20.31
N GLN A 190 1.42 5.99 19.46
CA GLN A 190 1.38 7.45 19.60
C GLN A 190 0.15 7.93 20.38
N ASN A 191 -0.99 7.25 20.26
CA ASN A 191 -2.23 7.50 20.99
C ASN A 191 -2.94 6.17 21.32
N PRO A 192 -2.81 5.64 22.56
CA PRO A 192 -3.36 4.34 22.93
C PRO A 192 -4.88 4.17 22.78
N LYS A 193 -5.62 5.28 22.67
CA LYS A 193 -7.08 5.28 22.50
C LYS A 193 -7.53 5.38 21.04
N ALA A 194 -6.60 5.32 20.08
CA ALA A 194 -6.92 5.44 18.66
C ALA A 194 -7.86 4.31 18.20
N GLU A 195 -8.91 4.69 17.48
CA GLU A 195 -9.83 3.79 16.78
C GLU A 195 -9.94 4.23 15.31
N PHE A 196 -10.38 3.36 14.42
CA PHE A 196 -10.53 3.70 13.00
C PHE A 196 -11.39 4.95 12.75
N LYS A 197 -12.47 5.15 13.51
CA LYS A 197 -13.35 6.32 13.41
C LYS A 197 -12.68 7.68 13.67
N ASP A 198 -11.52 7.67 14.36
CA ASP A 198 -10.76 8.87 14.70
C ASP A 198 -9.70 9.22 13.65
N ILE A 199 -9.58 8.40 12.59
CA ILE A 199 -8.54 8.49 11.58
C ILE A 199 -9.11 9.10 10.30
N THR A 200 -8.37 10.03 9.73
CA THR A 200 -8.56 10.48 8.34
C THR A 200 -7.48 9.86 7.48
N ILE A 201 -7.86 9.09 6.46
CA ILE A 201 -6.94 8.61 5.44
C ILE A 201 -6.84 9.65 4.32
N ILE A 202 -5.59 9.99 3.93
CA ILE A 202 -5.27 10.89 2.84
C ILE A 202 -4.62 10.08 1.73
N SER A 203 -5.21 10.06 0.54
CA SER A 203 -4.69 9.32 -0.62
C SER A 203 -5.18 9.92 -1.94
N ASP A 204 -4.43 9.67 -3.02
CA ASP A 204 -4.81 9.94 -4.40
C ASP A 204 -5.61 8.79 -5.05
N ASP A 205 -5.74 7.66 -4.35
CA ASP A 205 -6.38 6.43 -4.85
C ASP A 205 -7.73 6.18 -4.16
N ALA A 206 -8.82 6.64 -4.79
CA ALA A 206 -10.17 6.46 -4.25
C ALA A 206 -10.55 4.99 -4.11
N THR A 207 -10.31 4.18 -5.15
CA THR A 207 -10.73 2.76 -5.19
C THR A 207 -9.79 1.83 -4.45
N GLY A 208 -8.49 2.10 -4.51
CA GLY A 208 -7.48 1.26 -3.89
C GLY A 208 -7.27 1.53 -2.40
N ASP A 209 -7.68 2.70 -1.91
CA ASP A 209 -7.43 3.11 -0.52
C ASP A 209 -8.71 3.60 0.18
N LEU A 210 -9.35 4.67 -0.36
CA LEU A 210 -10.37 5.40 0.40
C LEU A 210 -11.67 4.61 0.58
N TYR A 211 -12.11 3.86 -0.44
CA TYR A 211 -13.37 3.12 -0.33
C TYR A 211 -13.31 2.02 0.73
N GLY A 212 -12.20 1.29 0.82
CA GLY A 212 -12.00 0.29 1.85
C GLY A 212 -11.85 0.90 3.25
N ALA A 213 -11.14 2.04 3.36
CA ALA A 213 -11.02 2.78 4.61
C ALA A 213 -12.37 3.29 5.12
N LYS A 214 -13.24 3.74 4.22
CA LYS A 214 -14.60 4.19 4.59
C LYS A 214 -15.46 3.08 5.19
N GLU A 215 -15.29 1.84 4.71
CA GLU A 215 -15.98 0.66 5.29
C GLU A 215 -15.51 0.33 6.72
N LEU A 216 -14.32 0.78 7.08
CA LEU A 216 -13.78 0.71 8.44
C LEU A 216 -14.15 1.93 9.30
N ASN A 217 -15.08 2.78 8.84
CA ASN A 217 -15.51 4.01 9.49
C ASN A 217 -14.43 5.10 9.60
N MET A 218 -13.38 5.07 8.80
CA MET A 218 -12.43 6.17 8.70
C MET A 218 -13.03 7.35 7.91
N SER A 219 -12.57 8.56 8.22
CA SER A 219 -12.80 9.73 7.35
C SER A 219 -11.83 9.65 6.15
N THR A 220 -12.28 10.15 5.00
CA THR A 220 -11.52 10.04 3.74
C THR A 220 -11.24 11.41 3.12
N ALA A 221 -10.00 11.64 2.72
CA ALA A 221 -9.54 12.84 2.03
C ALA A 221 -8.83 12.45 0.72
N LEU A 222 -9.48 12.69 -0.41
CA LEU A 222 -8.90 12.51 -1.74
C LEU A 222 -8.03 13.71 -2.09
N VAL A 223 -6.81 13.46 -2.56
CA VAL A 223 -5.97 14.48 -3.20
C VAL A 223 -5.87 14.22 -4.71
N LEU A 224 -5.90 15.29 -5.50
CA LEU A 224 -5.93 15.23 -6.96
C LEU A 224 -4.52 15.37 -7.58
N SER A 225 -3.49 15.12 -6.80
CA SER A 225 -2.08 15.25 -7.18
C SER A 225 -1.47 13.99 -7.82
N GLY A 226 -2.23 12.90 -7.94
CA GLY A 226 -1.73 11.61 -8.44
C GLY A 226 -2.64 10.94 -9.46
N LYS A 227 -3.21 9.77 -9.12
CA LYS A 227 -4.01 8.92 -10.02
C LYS A 227 -5.26 9.57 -10.55
N ILE A 228 -5.94 10.35 -9.71
CA ILE A 228 -7.22 10.98 -10.02
C ILE A 228 -7.00 12.47 -10.22
N ASP A 229 -7.35 12.97 -11.39
CA ASP A 229 -7.38 14.39 -11.71
C ASP A 229 -8.81 14.98 -11.59
N LYS A 230 -8.92 16.31 -11.70
CA LYS A 230 -10.21 17.01 -11.61
C LYS A 230 -11.26 16.50 -12.60
N SER A 231 -10.85 16.10 -13.81
CA SER A 231 -11.77 15.63 -14.86
C SER A 231 -12.33 14.24 -14.53
N SER A 232 -11.57 13.43 -13.83
CA SER A 232 -11.92 12.04 -13.46
C SER A 232 -12.83 11.96 -12.23
N THR A 233 -13.02 13.06 -11.49
CA THR A 233 -13.83 13.06 -10.25
C THR A 233 -15.32 12.80 -10.46
N ALA A 234 -15.83 12.99 -11.67
CA ALA A 234 -17.26 12.77 -11.99
C ALA A 234 -17.70 11.29 -11.85
N ASN A 235 -16.75 10.36 -11.99
CA ASN A 235 -17.00 8.91 -11.95
C ASN A 235 -16.79 8.29 -10.55
N LEU A 236 -16.51 9.11 -9.53
CA LEU A 236 -16.26 8.63 -8.19
C LEU A 236 -17.54 8.39 -7.40
N ASN A 237 -17.53 7.35 -6.56
CA ASN A 237 -18.56 7.17 -5.55
C ASN A 237 -18.39 8.22 -4.44
N ARG A 238 -19.20 9.29 -4.53
CA ARG A 238 -19.12 10.44 -3.61
C ARG A 238 -19.47 10.08 -2.16
N ASP A 239 -20.28 9.06 -1.94
CA ASP A 239 -20.64 8.62 -0.57
C ASP A 239 -19.45 8.00 0.19
N LYS A 240 -18.39 7.65 -0.54
CA LYS A 240 -17.16 7.07 0.03
C LYS A 240 -16.03 8.10 0.21
N ILE A 241 -16.25 9.40 -0.10
CA ILE A 241 -15.24 10.44 -0.06
C ILE A 241 -15.79 11.65 0.70
N ASP A 242 -15.23 11.92 1.89
CA ASP A 242 -15.69 13.03 2.71
C ASP A 242 -15.14 14.39 2.24
N ASN A 243 -13.88 14.42 1.79
CA ASN A 243 -13.23 15.66 1.34
C ASN A 243 -12.41 15.41 0.08
N ILE A 244 -12.29 16.46 -0.77
CA ILE A 244 -11.45 16.46 -1.97
C ILE A 244 -10.61 17.73 -1.96
N TYR A 245 -9.29 17.59 -2.15
CA TYR A 245 -8.33 18.67 -2.18
C TYR A 245 -7.47 18.59 -3.45
N ASP A 246 -6.93 19.72 -3.91
CA ASP A 246 -6.03 19.72 -5.06
C ASP A 246 -4.74 18.94 -4.76
N ASP A 247 -4.16 19.16 -3.57
CA ASP A 247 -3.01 18.45 -3.01
C ASP A 247 -3.00 18.55 -1.47
N VAL A 248 -1.97 18.02 -0.83
CA VAL A 248 -1.84 18.01 0.63
C VAL A 248 -1.57 19.38 1.23
N SER A 249 -1.21 20.41 0.44
CA SER A 249 -1.03 21.78 0.93
C SER A 249 -2.30 22.34 1.54
N LYS A 250 -3.47 21.97 1.00
CA LYS A 250 -4.76 22.40 1.55
C LYS A 250 -5.05 21.81 2.92
N ILE A 251 -4.59 20.58 3.17
CA ILE A 251 -4.71 19.95 4.48
C ILE A 251 -3.75 20.62 5.46
N TRP A 252 -2.51 20.89 5.04
CA TRP A 252 -1.55 21.63 5.84
C TRP A 252 -2.07 23.03 6.22
N GLU A 253 -2.66 23.79 5.25
CA GLU A 253 -3.26 25.11 5.50
C GLU A 253 -4.35 25.07 6.59
N ILE A 254 -5.13 24.00 6.67
CA ILE A 254 -6.16 23.81 7.70
C ILE A 254 -5.53 23.49 9.07
N LEU A 255 -4.41 22.79 9.08
CA LEU A 255 -3.76 22.33 10.31
C LEU A 255 -2.82 23.36 10.92
N ARG A 256 -2.28 24.32 10.16
CA ARG A 256 -1.40 25.35 10.66
C ARG A 256 -2.17 26.41 11.47
#